data_785f4ebc66dabf6dfaa4a0ff0307f0af
#
_entry.id   785f4ebc66dabf6dfaa4a0ff0307f0af
#
_cell.length_a   1.000
_cell.length_b   1.000
_cell.length_c   1.000
_cell.angle_alpha   90.00
_cell.angle_beta   90.00
_cell.angle_gamma   90.00
#
_symmetry.space_group_name_H-M   'P 1'
#
loop_
_entity.id
_entity.type
_entity.pdbx_description
1 polymer ?
#
loop_
_entity_poly.entity_id
_entity_poly.type
_entity_poly.pdbx_seq_one_letter_code
_entity_poly.pdbx_strand_id
1 'polypeptide(L)'
;MSSPQLDDASRGFSFHKDAPLDMRMDKRQELDAYKVVNTYPLEKLIDILYIYGEEVNAKSIAKGIISNRPINTTLELADVIKENVPISYRKKSNPCRKTFQAIRIEVNSE
;
A
#
# COMPACT_ATOMS: atom_id res chain seq x y z
N MET A 1 -21.29 4.19 6.54
CA MET A 1 -20.64 3.89 7.81
C MET A 1 -19.14 3.78 7.64
N SER A 2 -18.40 4.45 8.46
CA SER A 2 -16.94 4.38 8.39
C SER A 2 -16.42 3.38 9.41
N SER A 3 -15.34 2.74 9.06
CA SER A 3 -14.62 1.89 9.98
C SER A 3 -13.57 2.75 10.71
N PRO A 4 -13.57 2.76 12.04
CA PRO A 4 -12.55 3.52 12.76
C PRO A 4 -11.13 3.09 12.39
N GLN A 5 -10.95 1.82 12.03
CA GLN A 5 -9.63 1.32 11.67
C GLN A 5 -9.11 1.93 10.38
N LEU A 6 -10.00 2.25 9.44
CA LEU A 6 -9.60 2.86 8.18
C LEU A 6 -9.15 4.30 8.36
N ASP A 7 -9.60 4.93 9.43
CA ASP A 7 -9.27 6.32 9.69
C ASP A 7 -8.15 6.50 10.72
N ASP A 8 -7.56 5.41 11.18
CA ASP A 8 -6.51 5.47 12.18
C ASP A 8 -5.16 5.73 11.52
N ALA A 9 -4.85 6.99 11.32
CA ALA A 9 -3.61 7.40 10.66
C ALA A 9 -2.37 7.01 11.47
N SER A 10 -2.50 6.90 12.79
CA SER A 10 -1.35 6.56 13.63
C SER A 10 -0.84 5.14 13.37
N ARG A 11 -1.68 4.28 12.79
CA ARG A 11 -1.29 2.93 12.42
C ARG A 11 -0.85 2.81 10.98
N GLY A 12 -0.92 3.91 10.20
CA GLY A 12 -0.57 3.88 8.79
C GLY A 12 -1.56 3.12 7.92
N PHE A 13 -2.80 2.95 8.38
CA PHE A 13 -3.85 2.26 7.62
C PHE A 13 -4.62 3.20 6.69
N SER A 14 -4.63 4.48 7.01
CA SER A 14 -5.40 5.46 6.25
C SER A 14 -4.64 5.90 5.02
N PHE A 15 -5.35 6.03 3.89
CA PHE A 15 -4.80 6.66 2.70
C PHE A 15 -5.41 8.04 2.46
N HIS A 16 -6.15 8.57 3.45
CA HIS A 16 -6.74 9.91 3.40
C HIS A 16 -5.92 10.93 4.15
N LYS A 17 -5.16 10.50 5.14
CA LYS A 17 -4.30 11.36 5.93
C LYS A 17 -2.87 10.88 5.86
N ASP A 18 -1.94 11.81 5.87
CA ASP A 18 -0.53 11.46 5.83
C ASP A 18 -0.10 10.84 7.15
N ALA A 19 0.64 9.75 7.06
CA ALA A 19 1.12 9.02 8.23
C ALA A 19 2.33 8.18 7.83
N PRO A 20 3.17 7.80 8.80
CA PRO A 20 4.27 6.88 8.50
C PRO A 20 3.76 5.55 7.97
N LEU A 21 4.53 4.91 7.11
CA LEU A 21 4.20 3.58 6.58
C LEU A 21 4.51 2.54 7.64
N ASP A 22 3.49 2.10 8.37
CA ASP A 22 3.64 1.13 9.43
C ASP A 22 2.73 -0.07 9.22
N MET A 23 1.44 0.09 9.43
CA MET A 23 0.39 -0.93 9.26
C MET A 23 0.53 -2.15 10.17
N ARG A 24 1.48 -2.15 11.11
CA ARG A 24 1.62 -3.26 12.05
C ARG A 24 0.49 -3.26 13.07
N MET A 25 -0.12 -4.42 13.27
CA MET A 25 -1.06 -4.60 14.36
C MET A 25 -0.32 -4.85 15.65
N ASP A 26 0.82 -5.57 15.58
CA ASP A 26 1.70 -5.80 16.70
C ASP A 26 2.97 -4.97 16.49
N LYS A 27 3.12 -3.93 17.30
CA LYS A 27 4.25 -3.01 17.17
C LYS A 27 5.61 -3.64 17.51
N ARG A 28 5.60 -4.85 18.06
CA ARG A 28 6.84 -5.56 18.40
C ARG A 28 7.48 -6.23 17.20
N GLN A 29 6.73 -6.47 16.13
CA GLN A 29 7.30 -7.10 14.94
C GLN A 29 8.15 -6.12 14.15
N GLU A 30 9.16 -6.65 13.47
CA GLU A 30 10.06 -5.82 12.68
C GLU A 30 9.48 -5.39 11.34
N LEU A 31 8.75 -6.30 10.69
CA LEU A 31 8.22 -6.00 9.36
C LEU A 31 7.07 -5.01 9.45
N ASP A 32 7.19 -3.92 8.71
CA ASP A 32 6.16 -2.91 8.59
C ASP A 32 5.97 -2.54 7.11
N ALA A 33 5.01 -1.66 6.83
CA ALA A 33 4.72 -1.27 5.46
C ALA A 33 5.91 -0.56 4.82
N TYR A 34 6.69 0.18 5.59
CA TYR A 34 7.88 0.85 5.09
C TYR A 34 8.85 -0.15 4.47
N LYS A 35 9.12 -1.25 5.18
CA LYS A 35 10.04 -2.27 4.68
C LYS A 35 9.49 -2.96 3.43
N VAL A 36 8.20 -3.28 3.43
CA VAL A 36 7.59 -3.90 2.26
C VAL A 36 7.75 -3.01 1.03
N VAL A 37 7.41 -1.73 1.17
CA VAL A 37 7.43 -0.79 0.05
C VAL A 37 8.85 -0.50 -0.42
N ASN A 38 9.82 -0.43 0.49
CA ASN A 38 11.16 0.07 0.17
C ASN A 38 12.21 -1.00 0.01
N THR A 39 11.95 -2.25 0.39
CA THR A 39 12.97 -3.30 0.34
C THR A 39 12.58 -4.52 -0.49
N TYR A 40 11.30 -4.74 -0.72
CA TYR A 40 10.87 -5.93 -1.46
C TYR A 40 11.27 -5.84 -2.93
N PRO A 41 11.68 -6.96 -3.55
CA PRO A 41 11.96 -6.97 -4.98
C PRO A 41 10.68 -6.86 -5.80
N LEU A 42 10.84 -6.47 -7.06
CA LEU A 42 9.72 -6.24 -7.96
C LEU A 42 8.77 -7.43 -8.03
N GLU A 43 9.31 -8.62 -8.22
CA GLU A 43 8.50 -9.83 -8.37
C GLU A 43 7.64 -10.08 -7.14
N LYS A 44 8.22 -9.88 -5.96
CA LYS A 44 7.49 -10.11 -4.71
C LYS A 44 6.40 -9.07 -4.51
N LEU A 45 6.66 -7.81 -4.87
CA LEU A 45 5.64 -6.78 -4.82
C LEU A 45 4.47 -7.11 -5.75
N ILE A 46 4.76 -7.56 -6.97
CA ILE A 46 3.73 -7.94 -7.92
C ILE A 46 2.87 -9.06 -7.32
N ASP A 47 3.52 -10.07 -6.74
CA ASP A 47 2.82 -11.20 -6.17
C ASP A 47 1.86 -10.79 -5.06
N ILE A 48 2.33 -9.99 -4.09
CA ILE A 48 1.46 -9.61 -2.98
C ILE A 48 0.32 -8.71 -3.44
N LEU A 49 0.57 -7.80 -4.36
CA LEU A 49 -0.48 -6.92 -4.86
C LEU A 49 -1.54 -7.70 -5.63
N TYR A 50 -1.14 -8.70 -6.38
CA TYR A 50 -2.06 -9.50 -7.16
C TYR A 50 -2.80 -10.52 -6.29
N ILE A 51 -2.07 -11.26 -5.47
CA ILE A 51 -2.65 -12.37 -4.70
C ILE A 51 -3.47 -11.84 -3.52
N TYR A 52 -2.92 -10.93 -2.73
CA TYR A 52 -3.59 -10.44 -1.53
C TYR A 52 -4.53 -9.27 -1.81
N GLY A 53 -4.20 -8.45 -2.79
CA GLY A 53 -4.99 -7.27 -3.11
C GLY A 53 -5.94 -7.45 -4.28
N GLU A 54 -5.76 -8.52 -5.05
CA GLU A 54 -6.50 -8.73 -6.29
C GLU A 54 -6.37 -7.53 -7.22
N GLU A 55 -5.20 -6.90 -7.22
CA GLU A 55 -4.96 -5.68 -7.97
C GLU A 55 -4.51 -6.03 -9.39
N VAL A 56 -5.35 -5.72 -10.38
CA VAL A 56 -5.04 -6.03 -11.78
C VAL A 56 -3.89 -5.19 -12.31
N ASN A 57 -3.62 -4.04 -11.70
CA ASN A 57 -2.51 -3.17 -12.08
C ASN A 57 -1.26 -3.43 -11.24
N ALA A 58 -1.13 -4.60 -10.65
CA ALA A 58 -0.05 -4.94 -9.73
C ALA A 58 1.34 -4.66 -10.32
N LYS A 59 1.55 -5.06 -11.56
CA LYS A 59 2.84 -4.88 -12.21
C LYS A 59 3.20 -3.40 -12.37
N SER A 60 2.26 -2.60 -12.83
CA SER A 60 2.46 -1.17 -13.03
C SER A 60 2.71 -0.46 -11.70
N ILE A 61 1.92 -0.78 -10.68
CA ILE A 61 2.07 -0.19 -9.36
C ILE A 61 3.41 -0.59 -8.74
N ALA A 62 3.78 -1.87 -8.84
CA ALA A 62 5.05 -2.34 -8.28
C ALA A 62 6.25 -1.63 -8.91
N LYS A 63 6.22 -1.46 -10.23
CA LYS A 63 7.28 -0.72 -10.92
C LYS A 63 7.36 0.72 -10.45
N GLY A 64 6.20 1.36 -10.26
CA GLY A 64 6.13 2.72 -9.76
C GLY A 64 6.70 2.85 -8.36
N ILE A 65 6.40 1.90 -7.50
CA ILE A 65 6.93 1.86 -6.14
C ILE A 65 8.46 1.82 -6.18
N ILE A 66 9.02 0.91 -6.97
CA ILE A 66 10.48 0.76 -7.05
C ILE A 66 11.13 2.02 -7.61
N SER A 67 10.52 2.64 -8.62
CA SER A 67 11.07 3.85 -9.24
C SER A 67 11.05 5.07 -8.30
N ASN A 68 10.16 5.08 -7.33
CA ASN A 68 9.97 6.22 -6.44
C ASN A 68 10.52 6.03 -5.03
N ARG A 69 11.28 4.96 -4.81
CA ARG A 69 11.90 4.73 -3.51
C ARG A 69 12.95 5.81 -3.19
N PRO A 70 13.07 6.18 -1.91
CA PRO A 70 12.31 5.69 -0.76
C PRO A 70 10.95 6.37 -0.65
N ILE A 71 9.94 5.60 -0.23
CA ILE A 71 8.60 6.10 0.03
C ILE A 71 8.40 6.06 1.54
N ASN A 72 8.09 7.22 2.14
CA ASN A 72 8.13 7.36 3.59
C ASN A 72 6.76 7.41 4.25
N THR A 73 5.73 7.88 3.52
CA THR A 73 4.42 8.13 4.13
C THR A 73 3.31 7.53 3.29
N THR A 74 2.13 7.43 3.91
CA THR A 74 0.96 6.88 3.25
C THR A 74 0.52 7.72 2.05
N LEU A 75 0.59 9.05 2.15
CA LEU A 75 0.23 9.91 1.02
C LEU A 75 1.22 9.80 -0.13
N GLU A 76 2.50 9.66 0.17
CA GLU A 76 3.49 9.45 -0.89
C GLU A 76 3.20 8.15 -1.65
N LEU A 77 2.87 7.09 -0.91
CA LEU A 77 2.52 5.82 -1.53
C LEU A 77 1.23 5.96 -2.36
N ALA A 78 0.24 6.65 -1.83
CA ALA A 78 -1.01 6.87 -2.55
C ALA A 78 -0.77 7.59 -3.87
N ASP A 79 0.09 8.60 -3.87
CA ASP A 79 0.41 9.34 -5.10
C ASP A 79 1.08 8.42 -6.14
N VAL A 80 2.02 7.59 -5.70
CA VAL A 80 2.67 6.64 -6.60
C VAL A 80 1.64 5.69 -7.22
N ILE A 81 0.71 5.18 -6.42
CA ILE A 81 -0.33 4.28 -6.93
C ILE A 81 -1.19 4.98 -7.96
N LYS A 82 -1.64 6.20 -7.65
CA LYS A 82 -2.50 6.95 -8.56
C LYS A 82 -1.84 7.23 -9.92
N GLU A 83 -0.54 7.48 -9.90
CA GLU A 83 0.20 7.77 -11.12
C GLU A 83 0.45 6.53 -11.98
N ASN A 84 0.28 5.36 -11.42
CA ASN A 84 0.59 4.11 -12.11
C ASN A 84 -0.63 3.25 -12.42
N VAL A 85 -1.82 3.85 -12.39
CA VAL A 85 -3.06 3.19 -12.81
C VAL A 85 -3.76 4.05 -13.85
N PRO A 86 -4.60 3.43 -14.71
CA PRO A 86 -5.34 4.23 -15.71
C PRO A 86 -6.29 5.22 -15.06
N ILE A 87 -6.51 6.34 -15.74
CA ILE A 87 -7.44 7.37 -15.25
C ILE A 87 -8.85 6.81 -15.04
N SER A 88 -9.29 5.94 -15.95
CA SER A 88 -10.60 5.31 -15.80
C SER A 88 -10.71 4.49 -14.53
N TYR A 89 -9.62 3.83 -14.14
CA TYR A 89 -9.59 3.05 -12.91
C TYR A 89 -9.72 3.95 -11.68
N ARG A 90 -9.03 5.10 -11.71
CA ARG A 90 -9.10 6.07 -10.62
C ARG A 90 -10.50 6.64 -10.43
N LYS A 91 -11.24 6.79 -11.53
CA LYS A 91 -12.61 7.33 -11.47
C LYS A 91 -13.64 6.33 -10.95
N LYS A 92 -13.39 5.03 -11.16
CA LYS A 92 -14.35 4.00 -10.76
C LYS A 92 -14.31 3.67 -9.29
N SER A 93 -13.11 3.70 -8.70
CA SER A 93 -12.94 3.32 -7.31
C SER A 93 -11.67 3.94 -6.78
N ASN A 94 -11.46 3.84 -5.47
CA ASN A 94 -10.22 4.32 -4.88
C ASN A 94 -9.07 3.42 -5.34
N PRO A 95 -8.11 3.95 -6.09
CA PRO A 95 -7.05 3.12 -6.66
C PRO A 95 -6.06 2.60 -5.62
N CYS A 96 -6.06 3.16 -4.41
CA CYS A 96 -5.10 2.77 -3.37
C CYS A 96 -5.60 1.63 -2.51
N ARG A 97 -6.91 1.40 -2.50
CA ARG A 97 -7.54 0.47 -1.56
C ARG A 97 -6.95 -0.93 -1.61
N LYS A 98 -6.85 -1.49 -2.79
CA LYS A 98 -6.36 -2.88 -2.94
C LYS A 98 -4.88 -2.99 -2.61
N THR A 99 -4.10 -1.99 -2.98
CA THR A 99 -2.67 -1.99 -2.68
C THR A 99 -2.43 -1.89 -1.17
N PHE A 100 -3.13 -0.99 -0.50
CA PHE A 100 -3.00 -0.85 0.95
C PHE A 100 -3.43 -2.13 1.66
N GLN A 101 -4.51 -2.75 1.21
CA GLN A 101 -4.96 -4.02 1.76
C GLN A 101 -3.91 -5.12 1.58
N ALA A 102 -3.31 -5.21 0.39
CA ALA A 102 -2.29 -6.21 0.12
C ALA A 102 -1.08 -6.05 1.04
N ILE A 103 -0.62 -4.82 1.20
CA ILE A 103 0.52 -4.54 2.06
C ILE A 103 0.18 -4.84 3.52
N ARG A 104 -1.02 -4.48 3.96
CA ARG A 104 -1.46 -4.76 5.33
C ARG A 104 -1.47 -6.26 5.61
N ILE A 105 -1.98 -7.04 4.68
CA ILE A 105 -2.01 -8.50 4.82
C ILE A 105 -0.60 -9.06 4.91
N GLU A 106 0.29 -8.60 4.06
CA GLU A 106 1.68 -9.06 4.08
C GLU A 106 2.37 -8.69 5.40
N VAL A 107 2.18 -7.46 5.88
CA VAL A 107 2.80 -6.98 7.12
C VAL A 107 2.35 -7.81 8.32
N ASN A 108 1.09 -8.20 8.36
CA ASN A 108 0.50 -8.87 9.51
C ASN A 108 0.32 -10.38 9.32
N SER A 109 0.78 -10.92 8.21
CA SER A 109 0.70 -12.35 7.89
C SER A 109 -0.72 -12.91 7.98
N GLU A 110 -1.66 -12.14 7.50
CA GLU A 110 -3.06 -12.54 7.52
C GLU A 110 -3.42 -13.56 6.43
#